data_019a43de1a8200d09936f69e9dc86af4
#
_entry.id   019a43de1a8200d09936f69e9dc86af4
#
_cell.length_a   1.000
_cell.length_b   1.000
_cell.length_c   1.000
_cell.angle_alpha   90.00
_cell.angle_beta   90.00
_cell.angle_gamma   90.00
#
_symmetry.space_group_name_H-M   'P 1'
#
loop_
_entity.id
_entity.type
_entity.pdbx_description
1 polymer ?
#
loop_
_entity_poly.entity_id
_entity_poly.type
_entity_poly.pdbx_seq_one_letter_code
_entity_poly.pdbx_strand_id
1 'polypeptide(L)'
;MMPAPTIDTPLPTTTARVREAWNRLADRAGALIGDGALALVARIAIAAIFLQSGRTKVEGFLTVAPSAIELFRSEYRLPVVPPEVAAHLAAWSEHAFPALLVLGLFSRLSALALLVMTAVIQVFVYPDAWPTHLSWAGLMLVVIARGAGPLSLDRVMGIR
;
A
#
# COMPACT_ATOMS: atom_id res chain seq x y z
N MET A 1 65.01 5.77 18.43
CA MET A 1 63.53 5.74 18.38
C MET A 1 63.09 6.55 17.16
N MET A 2 62.77 5.89 16.04
CA MET A 2 62.38 6.58 14.80
C MET A 2 60.89 6.99 14.92
N PRO A 3 60.52 8.23 14.52
CA PRO A 3 59.12 8.63 14.48
C PRO A 3 58.35 7.81 13.40
N ALA A 4 57.15 7.37 13.74
CA ALA A 4 56.30 6.65 12.82
C ALA A 4 55.94 7.56 11.60
N PRO A 5 55.83 6.99 10.38
CA PRO A 5 55.48 7.77 9.21
C PRO A 5 54.05 8.32 9.37
N THR A 6 53.91 9.64 9.24
CA THR A 6 52.60 10.31 9.12
C THR A 6 52.03 9.96 7.77
N ILE A 7 50.91 9.21 7.78
CA ILE A 7 50.16 8.95 6.55
C ILE A 7 49.37 10.22 6.21
N ASP A 8 49.90 11.00 5.25
CA ASP A 8 49.16 12.13 4.67
C ASP A 8 47.95 11.59 3.90
N THR A 9 46.78 11.62 4.52
CA THR A 9 45.52 11.34 3.82
C THR A 9 45.20 12.48 2.83
N PRO A 10 45.16 12.21 1.52
CA PRO A 10 44.90 13.27 0.53
C PRO A 10 43.56 13.91 0.79
N LEU A 11 43.50 15.25 0.68
CA LEU A 11 42.24 16.00 0.84
C LEU A 11 41.20 15.53 -0.19
N PRO A 12 39.93 15.36 0.21
CA PRO A 12 38.90 14.90 -0.70
C PRO A 12 38.69 15.88 -1.87
N THR A 13 38.61 15.35 -3.09
CA THR A 13 38.35 16.13 -4.29
C THR A 13 37.02 16.87 -4.20
N THR A 14 36.84 17.95 -4.96
CA THR A 14 35.60 18.72 -5.00
C THR A 14 34.39 17.83 -5.30
N THR A 15 34.54 16.87 -6.23
CA THR A 15 33.50 15.88 -6.57
C THR A 15 33.16 14.96 -5.40
N ALA A 16 34.14 14.55 -4.60
CA ALA A 16 33.91 13.75 -3.41
C ALA A 16 33.12 14.54 -2.36
N ARG A 17 33.42 15.80 -2.14
CA ARG A 17 32.69 16.68 -1.19
C ARG A 17 31.24 16.90 -1.60
N VAL A 18 30.98 17.13 -2.91
CA VAL A 18 29.61 17.29 -3.44
C VAL A 18 28.81 16.00 -3.24
N ARG A 19 29.40 14.85 -3.58
CA ARG A 19 28.76 13.53 -3.37
C ARG A 19 28.44 13.28 -1.91
N GLU A 20 29.37 13.57 -1.00
CA GLU A 20 29.15 13.41 0.44
C GLU A 20 28.05 14.35 0.98
N ALA A 21 28.00 15.59 0.51
CA ALA A 21 26.96 16.54 0.87
C ALA A 21 25.57 16.03 0.41
N TRP A 22 25.48 15.53 -0.83
CA TRP A 22 24.27 14.91 -1.36
C TRP A 22 23.83 13.69 -0.56
N ASN A 23 24.77 12.78 -0.27
CA ASN A 23 24.47 11.58 0.51
C ASN A 23 23.95 11.94 1.91
N ARG A 24 24.59 12.89 2.59
CA ARG A 24 24.11 13.39 3.90
C ARG A 24 22.70 13.98 3.82
N LEU A 25 22.37 14.70 2.74
CA LEU A 25 21.03 15.24 2.54
C LEU A 25 20.02 14.11 2.29
N ALA A 26 20.37 13.14 1.45
CA ALA A 26 19.54 11.98 1.16
C ALA A 26 19.29 11.14 2.43
N ASP A 27 20.32 10.88 3.23
CA ASP A 27 20.22 10.14 4.48
C ASP A 27 19.31 10.86 5.50
N ARG A 28 19.44 12.20 5.60
CA ARG A 28 18.56 13.01 6.45
C ARG A 28 17.10 12.97 5.97
N ALA A 29 16.87 13.11 4.67
CA ALA A 29 15.53 13.01 4.09
C ALA A 29 14.92 11.63 4.34
N GLY A 30 15.69 10.55 4.15
CA GLY A 30 15.27 9.19 4.45
C GLY A 30 14.94 8.98 5.94
N ALA A 31 15.78 9.54 6.84
CA ALA A 31 15.56 9.45 8.27
C ALA A 31 14.31 10.23 8.74
N LEU A 32 14.01 11.37 8.10
CA LEU A 32 12.81 12.17 8.40
C LEU A 32 11.52 11.46 7.99
N ILE A 33 11.51 10.83 6.80
CA ILE A 33 10.33 10.11 6.32
C ILE A 33 10.15 8.80 7.07
N GLY A 34 11.21 8.05 7.29
CA GLY A 34 11.20 6.79 8.02
C GLY A 34 10.24 5.72 7.49
N ASP A 35 10.55 4.45 7.71
CA ASP A 35 9.72 3.34 7.25
C ASP A 35 8.31 3.35 7.86
N GLY A 36 8.18 3.86 9.08
CA GLY A 36 6.90 3.94 9.77
C GLY A 36 5.92 4.94 9.14
N ALA A 37 6.42 6.10 8.72
CA ALA A 37 5.61 7.10 8.03
C ALA A 37 5.19 6.61 6.65
N LEU A 38 6.09 5.98 5.89
CA LEU A 38 5.78 5.38 4.60
C LEU A 38 4.69 4.30 4.72
N ALA A 39 4.81 3.41 5.71
CA ALA A 39 3.81 2.38 5.95
C ALA A 39 2.45 2.97 6.32
N LEU A 40 2.41 4.01 7.17
CA LEU A 40 1.18 4.69 7.54
C LEU A 40 0.51 5.35 6.33
N VAL A 41 1.27 6.13 5.54
CA VAL A 41 0.75 6.81 4.35
C VAL A 41 0.23 5.79 3.34
N ALA A 42 0.97 4.71 3.07
CA ALA A 42 0.55 3.66 2.15
C ALA A 42 -0.77 2.99 2.62
N ARG A 43 -0.89 2.67 3.91
CA ARG A 43 -2.12 2.11 4.50
C ARG A 43 -3.32 3.03 4.33
N ILE A 44 -3.17 4.30 4.70
CA ILE A 44 -4.27 5.28 4.64
C ILE A 44 -4.67 5.55 3.19
N ALA A 45 -3.70 5.68 2.28
CA ALA A 45 -3.97 5.93 0.85
C ALA A 45 -4.77 4.76 0.24
N ILE A 46 -4.33 3.53 0.43
CA ILE A 46 -5.05 2.34 -0.07
C ILE A 46 -6.40 2.18 0.61
N ALA A 47 -6.48 2.38 1.92
CA ALA A 47 -7.75 2.31 2.64
C ALA A 47 -8.77 3.33 2.10
N ALA A 48 -8.35 4.57 1.85
CA ALA A 48 -9.21 5.60 1.30
C ALA A 48 -9.73 5.24 -0.10
N ILE A 49 -8.87 4.74 -0.98
CA ILE A 49 -9.23 4.34 -2.35
C ILE A 49 -10.31 3.24 -2.33
N PHE A 50 -10.06 2.16 -1.59
CA PHE A 50 -10.99 1.03 -1.56
C PHE A 50 -12.26 1.33 -0.78
N LEU A 51 -12.19 2.09 0.32
CA LEU A 51 -13.37 2.51 1.05
C LEU A 51 -14.28 3.41 0.19
N GLN A 52 -13.70 4.34 -0.58
CA GLN A 52 -14.45 5.17 -1.52
C GLN A 52 -15.14 4.30 -2.59
N SER A 53 -14.45 3.31 -3.13
CA SER A 53 -15.01 2.33 -4.06
C SER A 53 -16.14 1.51 -3.42
N GLY A 54 -15.93 0.99 -2.21
CA GLY A 54 -16.92 0.22 -1.47
C GLY A 54 -18.22 1.00 -1.22
N ARG A 55 -18.09 2.27 -0.87
CA ARG A 55 -19.25 3.15 -0.62
C ARG A 55 -20.16 3.33 -1.84
N THR A 56 -19.66 3.19 -3.05
CA THR A 56 -20.49 3.22 -4.26
C THR A 56 -21.33 1.95 -4.46
N LYS A 57 -21.04 0.89 -3.71
CA LYS A 57 -21.66 -0.42 -3.84
C LYS A 57 -22.71 -0.71 -2.77
N VAL A 58 -22.90 0.20 -1.81
CA VAL A 58 -23.81 -0.02 -0.68
C VAL A 58 -24.78 1.13 -0.50
N GLU A 59 -25.96 0.79 0.04
CA GLU A 59 -26.98 1.71 0.51
C GLU A 59 -27.18 1.52 2.02
N GLY A 60 -27.38 2.60 2.75
CA GLY A 60 -27.52 2.56 4.21
C GLY A 60 -26.28 1.96 4.88
N PHE A 61 -26.49 1.04 5.81
CA PHE A 61 -25.39 0.39 6.54
C PHE A 61 -25.05 -0.97 5.91
N LEU A 62 -24.11 -0.98 4.96
CA LEU A 62 -23.54 -2.18 4.32
C LEU A 62 -24.56 -3.08 3.55
N THR A 63 -25.73 -2.57 3.20
CA THR A 63 -26.63 -3.26 2.29
C THR A 63 -26.15 -3.07 0.86
N VAL A 64 -25.90 -4.16 0.14
CA VAL A 64 -25.43 -4.07 -1.25
C VAL A 64 -26.54 -3.50 -2.12
N ALA A 65 -26.24 -2.43 -2.84
CA ALA A 65 -27.17 -1.75 -3.71
C ALA A 65 -27.55 -2.63 -4.91
N PRO A 66 -28.82 -2.62 -5.37
CA PRO A 66 -29.21 -3.33 -6.59
C PRO A 66 -28.42 -2.90 -7.81
N SER A 67 -28.04 -1.62 -7.89
CA SER A 67 -27.17 -1.06 -8.95
C SER A 67 -25.78 -1.69 -8.96
N ALA A 68 -25.22 -2.04 -7.80
CA ALA A 68 -23.95 -2.75 -7.70
C ALA A 68 -24.07 -4.17 -8.28
N ILE A 69 -25.12 -4.90 -7.96
CA ILE A 69 -25.35 -6.23 -8.52
C ILE A 69 -25.47 -6.17 -10.05
N GLU A 70 -26.21 -5.17 -10.56
CA GLU A 70 -26.35 -4.97 -12.00
C GLU A 70 -25.02 -4.62 -12.66
N LEU A 71 -24.17 -3.82 -12.02
CA LEU A 71 -22.82 -3.52 -12.49
C LEU A 71 -21.98 -4.80 -12.65
N PHE A 72 -22.04 -5.71 -11.68
CA PHE A 72 -21.34 -7.00 -11.78
C PHE A 72 -21.93 -7.93 -12.83
N ARG A 73 -23.23 -7.81 -13.14
CA ARG A 73 -23.90 -8.60 -14.18
C ARG A 73 -23.61 -8.10 -15.58
N SER A 74 -23.59 -6.79 -15.78
CA SER A 74 -23.50 -6.17 -17.11
C SER A 74 -22.05 -5.85 -17.50
N GLU A 75 -21.25 -5.31 -16.57
CA GLU A 75 -19.93 -4.76 -16.86
C GLU A 75 -18.78 -5.65 -16.33
N TYR A 76 -18.80 -6.05 -15.05
CA TYR A 76 -17.67 -6.74 -14.42
C TYR A 76 -17.58 -8.25 -14.70
N ARG A 77 -18.52 -8.87 -15.25
CA ARG A 77 -18.62 -10.24 -15.81
C ARG A 77 -17.50 -11.21 -15.41
N LEU A 78 -17.36 -11.48 -14.11
CA LEU A 78 -16.34 -12.44 -13.63
C LEU A 78 -16.68 -13.87 -14.11
N PRO A 79 -15.70 -14.62 -14.65
CA PRO A 79 -15.97 -15.87 -15.39
C PRO A 79 -16.52 -17.01 -14.54
N VAL A 80 -16.32 -17.02 -13.22
CA VAL A 80 -16.62 -18.18 -12.37
C VAL A 80 -17.55 -17.83 -11.20
N VAL A 81 -17.66 -16.55 -10.85
CA VAL A 81 -18.37 -16.09 -9.66
C VAL A 81 -19.71 -15.46 -10.08
N PRO A 82 -20.87 -15.92 -9.53
CA PRO A 82 -22.14 -15.28 -9.78
C PRO A 82 -22.12 -13.79 -9.44
N PRO A 83 -22.77 -12.92 -10.25
CA PRO A 83 -22.74 -11.46 -10.04
C PRO A 83 -23.17 -11.02 -8.62
N GLU A 84 -24.19 -11.64 -8.08
CA GLU A 84 -24.68 -11.34 -6.72
C GLU A 84 -23.61 -11.64 -5.66
N VAL A 85 -22.96 -12.79 -5.75
CA VAL A 85 -21.90 -13.20 -4.84
C VAL A 85 -20.69 -12.28 -4.97
N ALA A 86 -20.29 -11.98 -6.21
CA ALA A 86 -19.17 -11.08 -6.50
C ALA A 86 -19.42 -9.67 -5.96
N ALA A 87 -20.61 -9.10 -6.15
CA ALA A 87 -20.99 -7.79 -5.63
C ALA A 87 -20.91 -7.72 -4.10
N HIS A 88 -21.43 -8.75 -3.40
CA HIS A 88 -21.36 -8.83 -1.93
C HIS A 88 -19.91 -8.98 -1.44
N LEU A 89 -19.13 -9.88 -2.04
CA LEU A 89 -17.73 -10.07 -1.67
C LEU A 89 -16.92 -8.79 -1.88
N ALA A 90 -17.12 -8.10 -3.00
CA ALA A 90 -16.46 -6.84 -3.28
C ALA A 90 -16.85 -5.77 -2.26
N ALA A 91 -18.15 -5.53 -2.07
CA ALA A 91 -18.65 -4.53 -1.14
C ALA A 91 -18.10 -4.74 0.28
N TRP A 92 -18.17 -5.97 0.80
CA TRP A 92 -17.69 -6.27 2.15
C TRP A 92 -16.16 -6.19 2.26
N SER A 93 -15.44 -6.70 1.28
CA SER A 93 -13.97 -6.62 1.26
C SER A 93 -13.48 -5.18 1.20
N GLU A 94 -14.13 -4.33 0.40
CA GLU A 94 -13.82 -2.92 0.25
C GLU A 94 -14.19 -2.06 1.48
N HIS A 95 -14.88 -2.60 2.47
CA HIS A 95 -15.09 -1.98 3.77
C HIS A 95 -14.22 -2.61 4.86
N ALA A 96 -14.17 -3.92 4.94
CA ALA A 96 -13.47 -4.64 6.01
C ALA A 96 -11.94 -4.45 5.93
N PHE A 97 -11.32 -4.72 4.78
CA PHE A 97 -9.87 -4.60 4.66
C PHE A 97 -9.37 -3.16 4.79
N PRO A 98 -10.03 -2.13 4.21
CA PRO A 98 -9.67 -0.74 4.49
C PRO A 98 -9.78 -0.37 5.98
N ALA A 99 -10.82 -0.80 6.67
CA ALA A 99 -10.95 -0.55 8.11
C ALA A 99 -9.79 -1.19 8.90
N LEU A 100 -9.42 -2.44 8.56
CA LEU A 100 -8.25 -3.11 9.15
C LEU A 100 -6.95 -2.39 8.83
N LEU A 101 -6.77 -1.88 7.60
CA LEU A 101 -5.60 -1.08 7.23
C LEU A 101 -5.51 0.23 8.00
N VAL A 102 -6.62 0.95 8.21
CA VAL A 102 -6.65 2.18 9.02
C VAL A 102 -6.23 1.88 10.45
N LEU A 103 -6.79 0.85 11.06
CA LEU A 103 -6.43 0.42 12.42
C LEU A 103 -5.02 -0.15 12.51
N GLY A 104 -4.45 -0.57 11.38
CA GLY A 104 -3.17 -1.28 11.34
C GLY A 104 -3.28 -2.67 11.98
N LEU A 105 -4.38 -3.36 11.74
CA LEU A 105 -4.64 -4.70 12.24
C LEU A 105 -4.64 -5.70 11.07
N PHE A 106 -3.88 -6.78 11.18
CA PHE A 106 -3.66 -7.75 10.09
C PHE A 106 -3.29 -7.07 8.77
N SER A 107 -2.46 -6.03 8.83
CA SER A 107 -2.22 -5.11 7.71
C SER A 107 -1.64 -5.79 6.50
N ARG A 108 -0.73 -6.75 6.67
CA ARG A 108 -0.13 -7.52 5.55
C ARG A 108 -1.17 -8.38 4.84
N LEU A 109 -2.03 -9.04 5.61
CA LEU A 109 -3.11 -9.88 5.07
C LEU A 109 -4.14 -9.03 4.32
N SER A 110 -4.55 -7.91 4.91
CA SER A 110 -5.50 -6.97 4.30
C SER A 110 -4.94 -6.37 2.99
N ALA A 111 -3.67 -5.96 2.98
CA ALA A 111 -3.02 -5.47 1.78
C ALA A 111 -2.89 -6.56 0.71
N LEU A 112 -2.58 -7.81 1.09
CA LEU A 112 -2.53 -8.93 0.16
C LEU A 112 -3.92 -9.23 -0.44
N ALA A 113 -4.97 -9.24 0.37
CA ALA A 113 -6.34 -9.47 -0.11
C ALA A 113 -6.77 -8.40 -1.12
N LEU A 114 -6.50 -7.12 -0.84
CA LEU A 114 -6.78 -6.02 -1.76
C LEU A 114 -5.90 -6.07 -3.02
N LEU A 115 -4.65 -6.55 -2.91
CA LEU A 115 -3.78 -6.75 -4.07
C LEU A 115 -4.32 -7.85 -5.00
N VAL A 116 -4.81 -8.96 -4.44
CA VAL A 116 -5.47 -10.02 -5.21
C VAL A 116 -6.72 -9.47 -5.88
N MET A 117 -7.56 -8.71 -5.17
CA MET A 117 -8.72 -8.04 -5.75
C MET A 117 -8.32 -7.11 -6.89
N THR A 118 -7.28 -6.29 -6.73
CA THR A 118 -6.74 -5.41 -7.78
C THR A 118 -6.30 -6.22 -9.00
N ALA A 119 -5.65 -7.37 -8.80
CA ALA A 119 -5.24 -8.24 -9.90
C ALA A 119 -6.46 -8.80 -10.66
N VAL A 120 -7.51 -9.20 -9.95
CA VAL A 120 -8.78 -9.64 -10.57
C VAL A 120 -9.40 -8.51 -11.40
N ILE A 121 -9.47 -7.29 -10.84
CA ILE A 121 -9.99 -6.11 -11.54
C ILE A 121 -9.14 -5.82 -12.78
N GLN A 122 -7.82 -5.87 -12.67
CA GLN A 122 -6.90 -5.63 -13.78
C GLN A 122 -7.09 -6.62 -14.93
N VAL A 123 -7.29 -7.89 -14.61
CA VAL A 123 -7.34 -8.94 -15.64
C VAL A 123 -8.72 -9.04 -16.29
N PHE A 124 -9.80 -8.91 -15.51
CA PHE A 124 -11.14 -9.23 -15.95
C PHE A 124 -12.06 -8.02 -16.15
N VAL A 125 -11.75 -6.88 -15.54
CA VAL A 125 -12.66 -5.74 -15.51
C VAL A 125 -12.11 -4.54 -16.30
N TYR A 126 -10.94 -4.06 -15.91
CA TYR A 126 -10.33 -2.85 -16.47
C TYR A 126 -8.86 -3.06 -16.86
N PRO A 127 -8.57 -3.84 -17.91
CA PRO A 127 -7.19 -4.13 -18.33
C PRO A 127 -6.41 -2.87 -18.73
N ASP A 128 -7.08 -1.85 -19.26
CA ASP A 128 -6.45 -0.60 -19.69
C ASP A 128 -6.11 0.34 -18.53
N ALA A 129 -6.64 0.08 -17.32
CA ALA A 129 -6.36 0.88 -16.13
C ALA A 129 -5.05 0.47 -15.39
N TRP A 130 -4.16 -0.25 -16.08
CA TRP A 130 -2.93 -0.78 -15.50
C TRP A 130 -2.03 0.27 -14.81
N PRO A 131 -1.91 1.56 -15.27
CA PRO A 131 -1.09 2.53 -14.56
C PRO A 131 -1.63 2.84 -13.16
N THR A 132 -2.96 2.93 -13.04
CA THR A 132 -3.65 3.13 -11.76
C THR A 132 -3.49 1.92 -10.86
N HIS A 133 -3.77 0.72 -11.37
CA HIS A 133 -3.65 -0.51 -10.58
C HIS A 133 -2.20 -0.81 -10.18
N LEU A 134 -1.23 -0.47 -11.01
CA LEU A 134 0.19 -0.59 -10.67
C LEU A 134 0.57 0.35 -9.52
N SER A 135 0.05 1.57 -9.48
CA SER A 135 0.28 2.50 -8.38
C SER A 135 -0.31 1.98 -7.06
N TRP A 136 -1.51 1.40 -7.11
CA TRP A 136 -2.13 0.75 -5.95
C TRP A 136 -1.32 -0.47 -5.48
N ALA A 137 -0.89 -1.30 -6.42
CA ALA A 137 -0.04 -2.45 -6.14
C ALA A 137 1.27 -2.03 -5.46
N GLY A 138 1.91 -0.95 -5.92
CA GLY A 138 3.11 -0.38 -5.29
C GLY A 138 2.88 -0.02 -3.82
N LEU A 139 1.78 0.67 -3.51
CA LEU A 139 1.42 1.02 -2.13
C LEU A 139 1.14 -0.23 -1.28
N MET A 140 0.41 -1.20 -1.81
CA MET A 140 0.11 -2.46 -1.10
C MET A 140 1.38 -3.28 -0.86
N LEU A 141 2.31 -3.33 -1.81
CA LEU A 141 3.60 -4.00 -1.65
C LEU A 141 4.46 -3.35 -0.57
N VAL A 142 4.41 -2.03 -0.39
CA VAL A 142 5.06 -1.35 0.74
C VAL A 142 4.51 -1.87 2.06
N VAL A 143 3.17 -1.96 2.20
CA VAL A 143 2.54 -2.48 3.42
C VAL A 143 2.89 -3.96 3.65
N ILE A 144 2.87 -4.79 2.62
CA ILE A 144 3.21 -6.21 2.71
C ILE A 144 4.68 -6.39 3.13
N ALA A 145 5.60 -5.62 2.54
CA ALA A 145 7.02 -5.73 2.81
C ALA A 145 7.42 -5.18 4.19
N ARG A 146 6.95 -3.96 4.52
CA ARG A 146 7.36 -3.22 5.74
C ARG A 146 6.44 -3.48 6.94
N GLY A 147 5.24 -4.04 6.71
CA GLY A 147 4.20 -4.22 7.73
C GLY A 147 3.47 -2.92 8.05
N ALA A 148 2.73 -2.94 9.16
CA ALA A 148 1.85 -1.85 9.57
C ALA A 148 2.57 -0.60 10.08
N GLY A 149 3.83 -0.71 10.46
CA GLY A 149 4.61 0.38 11.05
C GLY A 149 4.34 0.60 12.55
N PRO A 150 4.96 1.62 13.16
CA PRO A 150 4.91 1.84 14.61
C PRO A 150 3.52 2.26 15.13
N LEU A 151 2.73 2.94 14.30
CA LEU A 151 1.38 3.39 14.64
C LEU A 151 0.36 2.37 14.13
N SER A 152 0.28 1.21 14.82
CA SER A 152 -0.59 0.10 14.41
C SER A 152 -0.97 -0.80 15.58
N LEU A 153 -2.13 -1.43 15.49
CA LEU A 153 -2.55 -2.49 16.43
C LEU A 153 -1.70 -3.75 16.28
N ASP A 154 -1.23 -4.07 15.06
CA ASP A 154 -0.30 -5.19 14.83
C ASP A 154 0.92 -5.09 15.76
N ARG A 155 1.48 -3.88 15.91
CA ARG A 155 2.62 -3.66 16.79
C ARG A 155 2.27 -3.87 18.28
N VAL A 156 1.11 -3.37 18.71
CA VAL A 156 0.63 -3.52 20.09
C VAL A 156 0.41 -4.99 20.44
N MET A 157 -0.08 -5.76 19.46
CA MET A 157 -0.36 -7.20 19.61
C MET A 157 0.84 -8.09 19.32
N GLY A 158 2.01 -7.52 18.95
CA GLY A 158 3.20 -8.29 18.60
C GLY A 158 3.10 -9.05 17.26
N ILE A 159 2.14 -8.72 16.40
CA ILE A 159 1.99 -9.27 15.05
C ILE A 159 3.01 -8.61 14.11
N ARG A 160 3.73 -9.41 13.31
CA ARG A 160 4.78 -8.93 12.39
C ARG A 160 4.47 -9.27 10.94
#